data_df65180a8b281079d500187030339c5a
#
_entry.id   df65180a8b281079d500187030339c5a
#
_cell.length_a   1.000
_cell.length_b   1.000
_cell.length_c   1.000
_cell.angle_alpha   90.00
_cell.angle_beta   90.00
_cell.angle_gamma   90.00
#
_symmetry.space_group_name_H-M   'P 1'
#
loop_
_entity.id
_entity.type
_entity.pdbx_description
1 polymer ?
#
loop_
_entity_poly.entity_id
_entity_poly.type
_entity_poly.pdbx_seq_one_letter_code
_entity_poly.pdbx_strand_id
1 'polypeptide(L)'
;MTETLAERGQIDSSKRTWLIASSCAGAVGGIGAAVPFVSSFLPSENAKAAGAPVEADISQLKPGEKMTVEWRGKPVWIVRRTPEQLAALPKIDPQLADPKSERKPDDQAPAYARNATRSIKPEYLVVVGICTHLGCSPSDKFQTGAQPSLPDDWQGGFFCPCHGSTFDLAGRVFKNKPAPDNLEVPAHMYLSDSKLLIGDDKKA
;
A
#
# COMPACT_ATOMS: atom_id res chain seq x y z
N MET A 1 48.27 49.45 44.04
CA MET A 1 47.06 48.58 43.91
C MET A 1 47.40 47.48 42.88
N THR A 2 47.98 46.41 43.39
CA THR A 2 48.31 45.22 42.61
C THR A 2 47.45 44.08 43.14
N GLU A 3 46.22 43.92 42.57
CA GLU A 3 45.43 42.71 42.76
C GLU A 3 46.21 41.58 42.13
N THR A 4 46.62 40.64 42.89
CA THR A 4 47.44 39.51 42.46
C THR A 4 46.57 38.56 41.64
N LEU A 5 47.03 38.20 40.45
CA LEU A 5 46.48 37.25 39.56
C LEU A 5 46.14 35.86 40.16
N ALA A 6 46.55 35.63 41.39
CA ALA A 6 46.31 34.42 42.19
C ALA A 6 44.88 34.29 42.71
N GLU A 7 44.10 35.37 42.80
CA GLU A 7 42.68 35.30 43.27
C GLU A 7 41.66 34.89 42.22
N ARG A 8 42.03 34.90 40.95
CA ARG A 8 41.12 34.51 39.85
C ARG A 8 40.98 33.01 39.63
N GLY A 9 41.68 32.18 40.35
CA GLY A 9 41.77 30.75 40.11
C GLY A 9 41.03 29.83 41.09
N GLN A 10 40.48 30.36 42.19
CA GLN A 10 39.75 29.51 43.11
C GLN A 10 38.35 29.21 42.58
N ILE A 11 38.21 27.98 42.07
CA ILE A 11 36.90 27.44 41.64
C ILE A 11 36.01 27.36 42.90
N ASP A 12 34.98 28.20 42.97
CA ASP A 12 33.96 28.16 44.01
C ASP A 12 33.15 26.84 43.88
N SER A 13 33.51 25.87 44.71
CA SER A 13 32.91 24.52 44.71
C SER A 13 31.41 24.56 44.96
N SER A 14 30.92 25.55 45.72
CA SER A 14 29.52 25.75 46.03
C SER A 14 28.75 26.16 44.73
N LYS A 15 29.24 27.15 43.98
CA LYS A 15 28.64 27.56 42.70
C LYS A 15 28.65 26.44 41.67
N ARG A 16 29.77 25.69 41.62
CA ARG A 16 29.84 24.53 40.71
C ARG A 16 28.81 23.47 41.04
N THR A 17 28.59 23.16 42.31
CA THR A 17 27.58 22.19 42.76
C THR A 17 26.17 22.66 42.38
N TRP A 18 25.85 23.94 42.58
CA TRP A 18 24.57 24.50 42.21
C TRP A 18 24.35 24.52 40.69
N LEU A 19 25.38 24.81 39.90
CA LEU A 19 25.29 24.72 38.43
C LEU A 19 25.05 23.30 37.96
N ILE A 20 25.73 22.29 38.53
CA ILE A 20 25.51 20.89 38.20
C ILE A 20 24.09 20.49 38.59
N ALA A 21 23.65 20.81 39.81
CA ALA A 21 22.31 20.47 40.29
C ALA A 21 21.19 21.09 39.40
N SER A 22 21.31 22.36 39.05
CA SER A 22 20.35 23.04 38.20
C SER A 22 20.36 22.49 36.76
N SER A 23 21.53 22.15 36.21
CA SER A 23 21.65 21.54 34.90
C SER A 23 21.01 20.14 34.86
N CYS A 24 21.24 19.32 35.92
CA CYS A 24 20.58 18.01 36.04
C CYS A 24 19.07 18.15 36.18
N ALA A 25 18.58 19.08 36.99
CA ALA A 25 17.15 19.34 37.14
C ALA A 25 16.52 19.84 35.82
N GLY A 26 17.22 20.73 35.10
CA GLY A 26 16.81 21.18 33.78
C GLY A 26 16.76 20.06 32.73
N ALA A 27 17.76 19.16 32.76
CA ALA A 27 17.77 17.99 31.85
C ALA A 27 16.60 17.04 32.14
N VAL A 28 16.34 16.74 33.43
CA VAL A 28 15.20 15.90 33.83
C VAL A 28 13.86 16.54 33.41
N GLY A 29 13.69 17.85 33.64
CA GLY A 29 12.51 18.60 33.21
C GLY A 29 12.36 18.60 31.69
N GLY A 30 13.46 18.81 30.98
CA GLY A 30 13.47 18.77 29.50
C GLY A 30 13.10 17.42 28.96
N ILE A 31 13.63 16.32 29.50
CA ILE A 31 13.25 14.95 29.12
C ILE A 31 11.77 14.71 29.43
N GLY A 32 11.31 15.12 30.66
CA GLY A 32 9.93 14.97 31.05
C GLY A 32 8.94 15.69 30.13
N ALA A 33 9.30 16.85 29.59
CA ALA A 33 8.51 17.57 28.61
C ALA A 33 8.62 16.96 27.19
N ALA A 34 9.79 16.44 26.82
CA ALA A 34 10.04 15.87 25.49
C ALA A 34 9.28 14.54 25.29
N VAL A 35 9.16 13.69 26.31
CA VAL A 35 8.50 12.38 26.21
C VAL A 35 7.08 12.46 25.69
N PRO A 36 6.13 13.23 26.28
CA PRO A 36 4.77 13.31 25.76
C PRO A 36 4.74 13.95 24.38
N PHE A 37 5.61 14.91 24.08
CA PHE A 37 5.70 15.52 22.76
C PHE A 37 6.15 14.50 21.72
N VAL A 38 7.23 13.77 21.93
CA VAL A 38 7.72 12.75 21.00
C VAL A 38 6.73 11.61 20.89
N SER A 39 6.09 11.17 21.99
CA SER A 39 5.09 10.11 21.95
C SER A 39 3.85 10.48 21.14
N SER A 40 3.53 11.76 21.00
CA SER A 40 2.41 12.22 20.18
C SER A 40 2.58 11.95 18.67
N PHE A 41 3.82 11.73 18.20
CA PHE A 41 4.11 11.32 16.83
C PHE A 41 3.99 9.80 16.60
N LEU A 42 3.85 9.01 17.66
CA LEU A 42 3.60 7.58 17.50
C LEU A 42 2.19 7.35 16.96
N PRO A 43 1.98 6.29 16.12
CA PRO A 43 0.68 5.97 15.59
C PRO A 43 -0.33 5.73 16.73
N SER A 44 -1.52 6.33 16.62
CA SER A 44 -2.63 6.05 17.53
C SER A 44 -3.07 4.58 17.43
N GLU A 45 -3.78 4.06 18.44
CA GLU A 45 -4.32 2.69 18.39
C GLU A 45 -5.28 2.50 17.21
N ASN A 46 -6.05 3.54 16.84
CA ASN A 46 -6.88 3.51 15.63
C ASN A 46 -6.03 3.40 14.34
N ALA A 47 -4.92 4.12 14.26
CA ALA A 47 -4.01 4.02 13.12
C ALA A 47 -3.33 2.64 13.03
N LYS A 48 -2.98 2.05 14.17
CA LYS A 48 -2.46 0.68 14.23
C LYS A 48 -3.52 -0.34 13.83
N ALA A 49 -4.75 -0.19 14.30
CA ALA A 49 -5.88 -1.05 13.94
C ALA A 49 -6.22 -0.94 12.45
N ALA A 50 -6.21 0.27 11.87
CA ALA A 50 -6.42 0.48 10.44
C ALA A 50 -5.32 -0.16 9.57
N GLY A 51 -4.12 -0.38 10.13
CA GLY A 51 -3.02 -1.09 9.46
C GLY A 51 -3.04 -2.60 9.63
N ALA A 52 -3.92 -3.14 10.47
CA ALA A 52 -4.02 -4.58 10.72
C ALA A 52 -4.47 -5.34 9.47
N PRO A 53 -4.09 -6.63 9.35
CA PRO A 53 -4.63 -7.51 8.32
C PRO A 53 -6.15 -7.67 8.44
N VAL A 54 -6.83 -7.80 7.29
CA VAL A 54 -8.29 -7.92 7.20
C VAL A 54 -8.66 -9.27 6.58
N GLU A 55 -9.56 -10.01 7.23
CA GLU A 55 -10.12 -11.24 6.68
C GLU A 55 -11.27 -10.93 5.70
N ALA A 56 -11.29 -11.62 4.56
CA ALA A 56 -12.35 -11.56 3.58
C ALA A 56 -12.91 -12.97 3.33
N ASP A 57 -14.22 -13.14 3.48
CA ASP A 57 -14.92 -14.37 3.12
C ASP A 57 -15.37 -14.28 1.65
N ILE A 58 -14.78 -15.15 0.81
CA ILE A 58 -15.05 -15.22 -0.62
C ILE A 58 -15.98 -16.37 -1.01
N SER A 59 -16.59 -17.06 -0.03
CA SER A 59 -17.44 -18.23 -0.26
C SER A 59 -18.63 -17.94 -1.17
N GLN A 60 -19.21 -16.74 -1.08
CA GLN A 60 -20.37 -16.32 -1.85
C GLN A 60 -20.02 -15.57 -3.15
N LEU A 61 -18.73 -15.31 -3.41
CA LEU A 61 -18.30 -14.59 -4.61
C LEU A 61 -18.42 -15.48 -5.85
N LYS A 62 -19.31 -15.15 -6.79
CA LYS A 62 -19.53 -15.92 -8.00
C LYS A 62 -18.53 -15.55 -9.09
N PRO A 63 -18.27 -16.45 -10.06
CA PRO A 63 -17.45 -16.13 -11.23
C PRO A 63 -18.00 -14.88 -11.96
N GLY A 64 -17.10 -13.95 -12.30
CA GLY A 64 -17.43 -12.66 -12.92
C GLY A 64 -17.84 -11.57 -11.94
N GLU A 65 -17.93 -11.85 -10.65
CA GLU A 65 -18.25 -10.87 -9.62
C GLU A 65 -17.00 -10.29 -8.95
N LYS A 66 -17.18 -9.12 -8.33
CA LYS A 66 -16.19 -8.39 -7.54
C LYS A 66 -16.75 -8.10 -6.16
N MET A 67 -15.96 -8.29 -5.14
CA MET A 67 -16.20 -7.73 -3.81
C MET A 67 -15.11 -6.71 -3.46
N THR A 68 -15.43 -5.80 -2.55
CA THR A 68 -14.49 -4.78 -2.06
C THR A 68 -14.38 -4.90 -0.55
N VAL A 69 -13.15 -4.92 -0.04
CA VAL A 69 -12.84 -4.80 1.38
C VAL A 69 -11.94 -3.59 1.59
N GLU A 70 -12.03 -2.98 2.74
CA GLU A 70 -11.16 -1.86 3.10
C GLU A 70 -9.93 -2.37 3.86
N TRP A 71 -8.74 -1.95 3.43
CA TRP A 71 -7.48 -2.20 4.13
C TRP A 71 -6.61 -0.95 4.08
N ARG A 72 -6.16 -0.49 5.23
CA ARG A 72 -5.38 0.76 5.38
C ARG A 72 -6.02 1.98 4.73
N GLY A 73 -7.35 2.10 4.81
CA GLY A 73 -8.09 3.19 4.17
C GLY A 73 -8.13 3.12 2.65
N LYS A 74 -7.70 2.01 2.05
CA LYS A 74 -7.73 1.78 0.60
C LYS A 74 -8.73 0.69 0.25
N PRO A 75 -9.50 0.83 -0.86
CA PRO A 75 -10.33 -0.25 -1.36
C PRO A 75 -9.44 -1.35 -1.95
N VAL A 76 -9.61 -2.58 -1.48
CA VAL A 76 -9.01 -3.78 -2.07
C VAL A 76 -10.11 -4.56 -2.77
N TRP A 77 -9.92 -4.81 -4.05
CA TRP A 77 -10.85 -5.57 -4.87
C TRP A 77 -10.44 -7.03 -4.93
N ILE A 78 -11.42 -7.91 -4.72
CA ILE A 78 -11.29 -9.34 -4.94
C ILE A 78 -12.25 -9.66 -6.08
N VAL A 79 -11.70 -10.05 -7.24
CA VAL A 79 -12.47 -10.40 -8.44
C VAL A 79 -12.36 -11.90 -8.67
N ARG A 80 -13.49 -12.59 -8.77
CA ARG A 80 -13.50 -13.98 -9.19
C ARG A 80 -13.66 -14.03 -10.72
N ARG A 81 -12.54 -14.32 -11.39
CA ARG A 81 -12.47 -14.35 -12.87
C ARG A 81 -13.11 -15.63 -13.41
N THR A 82 -13.77 -15.51 -14.56
CA THR A 82 -14.27 -16.66 -15.31
C THR A 82 -13.16 -17.33 -16.13
N PRO A 83 -13.34 -18.58 -16.56
CA PRO A 83 -12.37 -19.24 -17.45
C PRO A 83 -12.11 -18.47 -18.75
N GLU A 84 -13.14 -17.83 -19.32
CA GLU A 84 -13.03 -17.01 -20.54
C GLU A 84 -12.18 -15.77 -20.29
N GLN A 85 -12.37 -15.10 -19.16
CA GLN A 85 -11.58 -13.94 -18.74
C GLN A 85 -10.11 -14.31 -18.54
N LEU A 86 -9.83 -15.48 -17.95
CA LEU A 86 -8.47 -15.99 -17.81
C LEU A 86 -7.82 -16.31 -19.15
N ALA A 87 -8.57 -16.94 -20.06
CA ALA A 87 -8.09 -17.26 -21.41
C ALA A 87 -7.82 -16.03 -22.30
N ALA A 88 -8.39 -14.88 -21.95
CA ALA A 88 -8.15 -13.61 -22.63
C ALA A 88 -6.82 -12.95 -22.23
N LEU A 89 -6.34 -13.14 -21.01
CA LEU A 89 -5.16 -12.44 -20.47
C LEU A 89 -3.90 -12.54 -21.36
N PRO A 90 -3.49 -13.72 -21.87
CA PRO A 90 -2.29 -13.79 -22.71
C PRO A 90 -2.49 -13.14 -24.08
N LYS A 91 -3.72 -13.00 -24.58
CA LYS A 91 -4.00 -12.41 -25.91
C LYS A 91 -3.72 -10.90 -25.92
N ILE A 92 -3.83 -10.23 -24.79
CA ILE A 92 -3.64 -8.78 -24.65
C ILE A 92 -2.23 -8.38 -24.19
N ASP A 93 -1.34 -9.33 -23.87
CA ASP A 93 0.04 -9.06 -23.46
C ASP A 93 0.77 -8.04 -24.36
N PRO A 94 0.66 -8.10 -25.72
CA PRO A 94 1.32 -7.13 -26.59
C PRO A 94 0.82 -5.69 -26.42
N GLN A 95 -0.38 -5.48 -25.89
CA GLN A 95 -1.00 -4.18 -25.67
C GLN A 95 -0.62 -3.57 -24.29
N LEU A 96 -0.01 -4.36 -23.41
CA LEU A 96 0.31 -3.95 -22.04
C LEU A 96 1.67 -3.27 -21.92
N ALA A 97 1.78 -2.30 -21.01
CA ALA A 97 3.02 -1.57 -20.76
C ALA A 97 4.01 -2.39 -19.93
N ASP A 98 3.51 -3.24 -19.03
CA ASP A 98 4.30 -4.11 -18.17
C ASP A 98 3.58 -5.44 -17.91
N PRO A 99 3.53 -6.35 -18.90
CA PRO A 99 2.76 -7.59 -18.81
C PRO A 99 3.29 -8.55 -17.72
N LYS A 100 4.56 -8.42 -17.33
CA LYS A 100 5.21 -9.31 -16.36
C LYS A 100 5.43 -8.68 -14.98
N SER A 101 5.01 -7.42 -14.77
CA SER A 101 5.24 -6.66 -13.54
C SER A 101 6.72 -6.54 -13.16
N GLU A 102 7.58 -6.25 -14.15
CA GLU A 102 9.03 -6.16 -13.98
C GLU A 102 9.52 -4.74 -13.67
N ARG A 103 8.70 -3.70 -13.93
CA ARG A 103 9.12 -2.29 -13.77
C ARG A 103 9.40 -1.91 -12.31
N LYS A 104 8.55 -2.35 -11.38
CA LYS A 104 8.66 -2.08 -9.95
C LYS A 104 8.22 -3.32 -9.17
N PRO A 105 8.99 -4.40 -9.24
CA PRO A 105 8.54 -5.69 -8.73
C PRO A 105 8.20 -5.67 -7.24
N ASP A 106 8.96 -4.95 -6.42
CA ASP A 106 8.78 -4.95 -4.97
C ASP A 106 7.63 -4.05 -4.51
N ASP A 107 7.29 -3.01 -5.31
CA ASP A 107 6.23 -2.05 -4.99
C ASP A 107 4.85 -2.47 -5.53
N GLN A 108 4.81 -3.32 -6.58
CA GLN A 108 3.57 -3.60 -7.30
C GLN A 108 2.96 -4.96 -6.99
N ALA A 109 3.77 -5.95 -6.65
CA ALA A 109 3.28 -7.30 -6.36
C ALA A 109 4.28 -8.12 -5.55
N PRO A 110 3.82 -8.86 -4.54
CA PRO A 110 4.63 -9.87 -3.86
C PRO A 110 5.17 -10.91 -4.85
N ALA A 111 6.29 -11.57 -4.51
CA ALA A 111 6.98 -12.51 -5.40
C ALA A 111 6.06 -13.62 -5.93
N TYR A 112 5.17 -14.15 -5.10
CA TYR A 112 4.20 -15.19 -5.46
C TYR A 112 3.12 -14.74 -6.46
N ALA A 113 2.89 -13.43 -6.57
CA ALA A 113 1.92 -12.85 -7.51
C ALA A 113 2.58 -12.26 -8.77
N ARG A 114 3.89 -12.44 -8.98
CA ARG A 114 4.60 -12.02 -10.20
C ARG A 114 4.49 -13.07 -11.30
N ASN A 115 3.26 -13.39 -11.67
CA ASN A 115 2.92 -14.35 -12.71
C ASN A 115 1.92 -13.72 -13.69
N ALA A 116 1.57 -14.43 -14.77
CA ALA A 116 0.70 -13.92 -15.83
C ALA A 116 -0.70 -13.51 -15.34
N THR A 117 -1.18 -14.11 -14.25
CA THR A 117 -2.49 -13.83 -13.65
C THR A 117 -2.43 -12.83 -12.51
N ARG A 118 -1.20 -12.49 -12.04
CA ARG A 118 -0.92 -11.64 -10.89
C ARG A 118 -1.68 -12.06 -9.63
N SER A 119 -1.68 -13.36 -9.36
CA SER A 119 -2.45 -13.94 -8.26
C SER A 119 -1.85 -15.26 -7.77
N ILE A 120 -2.18 -15.67 -6.54
CA ILE A 120 -1.85 -16.99 -5.99
C ILE A 120 -2.70 -18.06 -6.67
N LYS A 121 -4.05 -17.87 -6.69
CA LYS A 121 -4.99 -18.72 -7.41
C LYS A 121 -5.47 -17.97 -8.66
N PRO A 122 -5.29 -18.49 -9.88
CA PRO A 122 -5.63 -17.79 -11.11
C PRO A 122 -7.06 -17.25 -11.17
N GLU A 123 -8.02 -17.92 -10.56
CA GLU A 123 -9.42 -17.48 -10.55
C GLU A 123 -9.67 -16.23 -9.70
N TYR A 124 -8.82 -15.90 -8.74
CA TYR A 124 -9.00 -14.75 -7.86
C TYR A 124 -7.92 -13.69 -8.08
N LEU A 125 -8.34 -12.52 -8.50
CA LEU A 125 -7.50 -11.32 -8.51
C LEU A 125 -7.71 -10.54 -7.22
N VAL A 126 -6.61 -10.18 -6.56
CA VAL A 126 -6.63 -9.31 -5.37
C VAL A 126 -5.78 -8.09 -5.65
N VAL A 127 -6.38 -6.91 -5.80
CA VAL A 127 -5.67 -5.67 -6.13
C VAL A 127 -6.22 -4.47 -5.36
N VAL A 128 -5.37 -3.50 -5.11
CA VAL A 128 -5.79 -2.20 -4.61
C VAL A 128 -6.53 -1.45 -5.72
N GLY A 129 -7.78 -1.07 -5.46
CA GLY A 129 -8.68 -0.41 -6.42
C GLY A 129 -8.39 1.09 -6.61
N ILE A 130 -7.10 1.44 -6.74
CA ILE A 130 -6.63 2.81 -6.88
C ILE A 130 -5.74 2.93 -8.11
N CYS A 131 -6.11 3.82 -9.02
CA CYS A 131 -5.35 4.10 -10.24
C CYS A 131 -3.96 4.65 -9.90
N THR A 132 -2.93 4.06 -10.50
CA THR A 132 -1.52 4.43 -10.28
C THR A 132 -1.13 5.79 -10.88
N HIS A 133 -2.05 6.46 -11.60
CA HIS A 133 -1.81 7.81 -12.11
C HIS A 133 -1.88 8.85 -10.98
N LEU A 134 -3.09 9.14 -10.47
CA LEU A 134 -3.34 10.18 -9.45
C LEU A 134 -4.38 9.73 -8.40
N GLY A 135 -4.52 8.44 -8.16
CA GLY A 135 -5.31 7.93 -7.04
C GLY A 135 -6.82 7.83 -7.23
N CYS A 136 -7.36 8.03 -8.44
CA CYS A 136 -8.80 7.81 -8.69
C CYS A 136 -9.15 6.32 -8.57
N SER A 137 -10.41 6.00 -8.26
CA SER A 137 -10.92 4.63 -8.30
C SER A 137 -11.40 4.29 -9.72
N PRO A 138 -10.81 3.32 -10.42
CA PRO A 138 -11.30 2.86 -11.72
C PRO A 138 -12.67 2.17 -11.60
N SER A 139 -13.46 2.23 -12.67
CA SER A 139 -14.74 1.53 -12.77
C SER A 139 -14.57 0.15 -13.38
N ASP A 140 -15.46 -0.78 -13.01
CA ASP A 140 -15.51 -2.11 -13.57
C ASP A 140 -16.00 -2.07 -15.03
N LYS A 141 -15.30 -2.77 -15.90
CA LYS A 141 -15.62 -2.94 -17.33
C LYS A 141 -15.38 -4.39 -17.72
N PHE A 142 -16.10 -5.31 -17.07
CA PHE A 142 -15.87 -6.75 -17.21
C PHE A 142 -16.46 -7.34 -18.49
N GLN A 143 -17.42 -6.65 -19.12
CA GLN A 143 -17.97 -7.06 -20.41
C GLN A 143 -16.94 -6.87 -21.52
N THR A 144 -16.90 -7.78 -22.47
CA THR A 144 -16.06 -7.72 -23.67
C THR A 144 -16.73 -6.94 -24.80
N GLY A 145 -15.93 -6.46 -25.75
CA GLY A 145 -16.40 -5.74 -26.93
C GLY A 145 -16.55 -4.23 -26.75
N ALA A 146 -17.09 -3.58 -27.76
CA ALA A 146 -17.21 -2.12 -27.83
C ALA A 146 -18.03 -1.55 -26.68
N GLN A 147 -17.47 -0.58 -25.99
CA GLN A 147 -18.12 0.18 -24.93
C GLN A 147 -17.67 1.64 -25.02
N PRO A 148 -18.44 2.60 -24.49
CA PRO A 148 -18.00 3.99 -24.46
C PRO A 148 -16.62 4.15 -23.79
N SER A 149 -15.72 4.86 -24.48
CA SER A 149 -14.35 5.16 -24.05
C SER A 149 -13.38 3.97 -24.02
N LEU A 150 -13.77 2.81 -24.56
CA LEU A 150 -12.94 1.61 -24.64
C LEU A 150 -12.78 1.18 -26.13
N PRO A 151 -11.73 0.44 -26.47
CA PRO A 151 -11.55 -0.09 -27.81
C PRO A 151 -12.59 -1.19 -28.13
N ASP A 152 -12.87 -1.40 -29.43
CA ASP A 152 -13.85 -2.38 -29.88
C ASP A 152 -13.46 -3.83 -29.55
N ASP A 153 -12.16 -4.10 -29.42
CA ASP A 153 -11.59 -5.41 -29.05
C ASP A 153 -11.39 -5.59 -27.55
N TRP A 154 -12.06 -4.78 -26.72
CA TRP A 154 -11.94 -4.84 -25.28
C TRP A 154 -12.23 -6.22 -24.70
N GLN A 155 -11.33 -6.74 -23.85
CA GLN A 155 -11.42 -8.11 -23.30
C GLN A 155 -11.86 -8.15 -21.83
N GLY A 156 -12.31 -7.04 -21.28
CA GLY A 156 -12.64 -6.91 -19.84
C GLY A 156 -11.49 -6.33 -19.02
N GLY A 157 -11.84 -5.64 -17.94
CA GLY A 157 -10.88 -5.00 -17.05
C GLY A 157 -11.46 -3.81 -16.30
N PHE A 158 -10.64 -2.77 -16.13
CA PHE A 158 -10.99 -1.58 -15.36
C PHE A 158 -10.68 -0.32 -16.18
N PHE A 159 -11.55 0.68 -16.06
CA PHE A 159 -11.39 1.98 -16.71
C PHE A 159 -11.38 3.09 -15.67
N CYS A 160 -10.33 3.90 -15.67
CA CYS A 160 -10.24 5.08 -14.81
C CYS A 160 -10.88 6.29 -15.52
N PRO A 161 -12.03 6.80 -15.05
CA PRO A 161 -12.74 7.87 -15.73
C PRO A 161 -12.06 9.24 -15.63
N CYS A 162 -11.11 9.42 -14.70
CA CYS A 162 -10.44 10.69 -14.50
C CYS A 162 -9.59 11.10 -15.72
N HIS A 163 -8.79 10.18 -16.25
CA HIS A 163 -7.86 10.49 -17.36
C HIS A 163 -7.76 9.33 -18.38
N GLY A 164 -8.69 8.38 -18.36
CA GLY A 164 -8.79 7.34 -19.38
C GLY A 164 -7.77 6.21 -19.27
N SER A 165 -7.13 6.02 -18.12
CA SER A 165 -6.26 4.85 -17.92
C SER A 165 -7.08 3.58 -17.88
N THR A 166 -6.56 2.51 -18.54
CA THR A 166 -7.20 1.21 -18.59
C THR A 166 -6.29 0.14 -18.02
N PHE A 167 -6.91 -0.85 -17.37
CA PHE A 167 -6.22 -1.99 -16.79
C PHE A 167 -7.00 -3.26 -17.16
N ASP A 168 -6.28 -4.35 -17.38
CA ASP A 168 -6.89 -5.64 -17.65
C ASP A 168 -7.41 -6.36 -16.38
N LEU A 169 -7.93 -7.57 -16.55
CA LEU A 169 -8.41 -8.41 -15.43
C LEU A 169 -7.29 -9.08 -14.60
N ALA A 170 -6.03 -8.74 -14.85
CA ALA A 170 -4.91 -9.01 -13.95
C ALA A 170 -4.38 -7.70 -13.31
N GLY A 171 -5.08 -6.55 -13.50
CA GLY A 171 -4.67 -5.24 -13.01
C GLY A 171 -3.46 -4.68 -13.75
N ARG A 172 -3.14 -5.16 -14.98
CA ARG A 172 -2.00 -4.70 -15.76
C ARG A 172 -2.40 -3.52 -16.64
N VAL A 173 -1.56 -2.48 -16.66
CA VAL A 173 -1.84 -1.23 -17.39
C VAL A 173 -1.59 -1.39 -18.89
N PHE A 174 -2.50 -0.86 -19.70
CA PHE A 174 -2.32 -0.78 -21.16
C PHE A 174 -1.27 0.26 -21.53
N LYS A 175 -0.61 0.08 -22.69
CA LYS A 175 0.32 1.05 -23.28
C LYS A 175 -0.39 2.38 -23.58
N ASN A 176 0.39 3.45 -23.60
CA ASN A 176 -0.06 4.80 -23.97
C ASN A 176 -1.23 5.31 -23.09
N LYS A 177 -1.23 4.94 -21.82
CA LYS A 177 -2.17 5.43 -20.81
C LYS A 177 -1.47 6.29 -19.78
N PRO A 178 -2.18 7.25 -19.14
CA PRO A 178 -1.60 8.12 -18.12
C PRO A 178 -1.06 7.38 -16.89
N ALA A 179 -1.67 6.26 -16.49
CA ALA A 179 -1.17 5.43 -15.41
C ALA A 179 0.19 4.80 -15.78
N PRO A 180 1.25 5.02 -15.01
CA PRO A 180 2.58 4.53 -15.34
C PRO A 180 2.76 3.04 -15.02
N ASP A 181 2.03 2.51 -14.06
CA ASP A 181 2.27 1.21 -13.45
C ASP A 181 0.98 0.38 -13.35
N ASN A 182 1.15 -0.94 -13.18
CA ASN A 182 0.06 -1.86 -12.89
C ASN A 182 -0.60 -1.53 -11.53
N LEU A 183 -1.84 -1.98 -11.30
CA LEU A 183 -2.48 -1.88 -9.99
C LEU A 183 -1.68 -2.67 -8.95
N GLU A 184 -1.59 -2.16 -7.73
CA GLU A 184 -0.88 -2.80 -6.61
C GLU A 184 -1.59 -4.11 -6.21
N VAL A 185 -0.83 -5.19 -6.07
CA VAL A 185 -1.29 -6.42 -5.41
C VAL A 185 -0.83 -6.35 -3.96
N PRO A 186 -1.72 -6.21 -2.97
CA PRO A 186 -1.33 -6.16 -1.57
C PRO A 186 -0.83 -7.53 -1.10
N ALA A 187 0.00 -7.54 -0.07
CA ALA A 187 0.35 -8.78 0.62
C ALA A 187 -0.93 -9.50 1.06
N HIS A 188 -1.07 -10.77 0.72
CA HIS A 188 -2.24 -11.56 1.09
C HIS A 188 -1.94 -13.06 1.08
N MET A 189 -2.72 -13.82 1.83
CA MET A 189 -2.65 -15.29 1.83
C MET A 189 -4.04 -15.91 1.99
N TYR A 190 -4.18 -17.17 1.63
CA TYR A 190 -5.38 -17.94 1.88
C TYR A 190 -5.31 -18.59 3.27
N LEU A 191 -6.30 -18.31 4.13
CA LEU A 191 -6.49 -19.00 5.40
C LEU A 191 -7.21 -20.33 5.20
N SER A 192 -8.08 -20.39 4.17
CA SER A 192 -8.79 -21.58 3.69
C SER A 192 -9.18 -21.37 2.22
N ASP A 193 -9.89 -22.33 1.62
CA ASP A 193 -10.37 -22.17 0.23
C ASP A 193 -11.36 -21.02 0.05
N SER A 194 -12.04 -20.60 1.12
CA SER A 194 -13.06 -19.54 1.10
C SER A 194 -12.67 -18.29 1.90
N LYS A 195 -11.50 -18.24 2.53
CA LYS A 195 -11.06 -17.10 3.35
C LYS A 195 -9.70 -16.59 2.93
N LEU A 196 -9.63 -15.29 2.67
CA LEU A 196 -8.42 -14.54 2.40
C LEU A 196 -8.05 -13.67 3.60
N LEU A 197 -6.76 -13.56 3.90
CA LEU A 197 -6.19 -12.54 4.77
C LEU A 197 -5.43 -11.54 3.91
N ILE A 198 -5.78 -10.25 4.00
CA ILE A 198 -5.16 -9.15 3.26
C ILE A 198 -4.31 -8.34 4.24
N GLY A 199 -3.08 -8.04 3.86
CA GLY A 199 -2.14 -7.27 4.67
C GLY A 199 -1.09 -8.11 5.41
N ASP A 200 -1.13 -9.43 5.30
CA ASP A 200 -0.09 -10.35 5.79
C ASP A 200 0.05 -11.55 4.83
N ASP A 201 1.30 -11.99 4.62
CA ASP A 201 1.64 -13.09 3.72
C ASP A 201 2.70 -14.04 4.31
N LYS A 202 2.91 -14.00 5.64
CA LYS A 202 3.97 -14.79 6.31
C LYS A 202 3.86 -16.30 6.15
N LYS A 203 2.76 -16.79 5.57
CA LYS A 203 2.49 -18.21 5.30
C LYS A 203 2.08 -18.47 3.84
N ALA A 204 2.27 -17.48 2.95
CA ALA A 204 1.96 -17.64 1.53
C ALA A 204 3.05 -18.38 0.76
#